data_466b57c55672c1a582ab2aa4fda8a3da
#
_entry.id   466b57c55672c1a582ab2aa4fda8a3da
#
_cell.length_a   1.000
_cell.length_b   1.000
_cell.length_c   1.000
_cell.angle_alpha   90.00
_cell.angle_beta   90.00
_cell.angle_gamma   90.00
#
_symmetry.space_group_name_H-M   'P 1'
#
loop_
_entity.id
_entity.type
_entity.pdbx_description
1 polymer ?
#
loop_
_entity_poly.entity_id
_entity_poly.type
_entity_poly.pdbx_seq_one_letter_code
_entity_poly.pdbx_strand_id
1 'polypeptide(L)'
;MGSSYFYLEFLLVWLTLLKEAGYDNPALFALEYTLVPEATYPTQIQEALAGYKYVLSLISDPSRIVVSGDSAGATLILSLMLYISGYSSIKDKMPGLAVVISPWSTILSSKNQNTPSDYLNAESLRLYGSQYVGKDASSDNPLVSPGRCEDLSWWRRASPSQGWYFIYGAEEVFAPEAKDLVGKLKKIDALVSEHEEPGWIHAWPVVKLFLCNKQEERQSGLRSMVKVISQRIEKPKSA
;
A
#
# COMPACT_ATOMS: atom_id res chain seq x y z
N MET A 1 -5.50 10.68 8.29
CA MET A 1 -6.35 10.32 9.45
C MET A 1 -6.08 8.87 9.77
N GLY A 2 -5.82 8.53 10.99
CA GLY A 2 -5.64 7.16 11.44
C GLY A 2 -4.43 7.05 12.35
N SER A 3 -4.69 6.73 13.62
CA SER A 3 -3.65 6.25 14.53
C SER A 3 -3.61 4.72 14.42
N SER A 4 -2.54 4.10 14.91
CA SER A 4 -2.45 2.64 15.05
C SER A 4 -3.65 2.05 15.80
N TYR A 5 -4.27 2.81 16.72
CA TYR A 5 -5.49 2.41 17.43
C TYR A 5 -6.70 2.23 16.51
N PHE A 6 -6.87 3.08 15.48
CA PHE A 6 -7.94 2.92 14.50
C PHE A 6 -7.80 1.60 13.73
N TYR A 7 -6.57 1.21 13.43
CA TYR A 7 -6.29 -0.01 12.69
C TYR A 7 -6.15 -1.27 13.56
N LEU A 8 -6.28 -1.16 14.88
CA LEU A 8 -5.99 -2.29 15.79
C LEU A 8 -6.81 -3.54 15.45
N GLU A 9 -8.11 -3.42 15.23
CA GLU A 9 -8.96 -4.56 14.84
C GLU A 9 -8.50 -5.15 13.51
N PHE A 10 -8.25 -4.31 12.51
CA PHE A 10 -7.76 -4.73 11.20
C PHE A 10 -6.46 -5.53 11.30
N LEU A 11 -5.48 -5.02 12.07
CA LEU A 11 -4.18 -5.67 12.26
C LEU A 11 -4.30 -6.99 13.03
N LEU A 12 -5.11 -7.05 14.08
CA LEU A 12 -5.33 -8.26 14.86
C LEU A 12 -6.05 -9.35 14.06
N VAL A 13 -7.07 -8.99 13.28
CA VAL A 13 -7.76 -9.93 12.38
C VAL A 13 -6.79 -10.42 11.30
N TRP A 14 -5.99 -9.54 10.73
CA TRP A 14 -4.99 -9.93 9.73
C TRP A 14 -4.01 -10.95 10.28
N LEU A 15 -3.46 -10.68 11.48
CA LEU A 15 -2.54 -11.58 12.16
C LEU A 15 -3.18 -12.95 12.44
N THR A 16 -4.45 -12.95 12.90
CA THR A 16 -5.21 -14.18 13.14
C THR A 16 -5.38 -15.00 11.87
N LEU A 17 -5.77 -14.36 10.77
CA LEU A 17 -5.95 -15.02 9.48
C LEU A 17 -4.64 -15.56 8.90
N LEU A 18 -3.50 -14.89 9.13
CA LEU A 18 -2.18 -15.43 8.77
C LEU A 18 -1.85 -16.69 9.55
N LYS A 19 -2.17 -16.74 10.86
CA LYS A 19 -2.02 -17.96 11.66
C LYS A 19 -2.93 -19.07 11.17
N GLU A 20 -4.20 -18.79 10.91
CA GLU A 20 -5.14 -19.75 10.31
C GLU A 20 -4.66 -20.29 8.96
N ALA A 21 -3.97 -19.45 8.18
CA ALA A 21 -3.36 -19.83 6.90
C ALA A 21 -2.09 -20.69 7.06
N GLY A 22 -1.63 -20.96 8.29
CA GLY A 22 -0.50 -21.85 8.59
C GLY A 22 0.86 -21.16 8.66
N TYR A 23 0.90 -19.86 8.98
CA TYR A 23 2.14 -19.20 9.40
C TYR A 23 2.30 -19.31 10.91
N ASP A 24 3.33 -20.02 11.37
CA ASP A 24 3.51 -20.33 12.80
C ASP A 24 3.76 -19.08 13.65
N ASN A 25 4.56 -18.15 13.14
CA ASN A 25 4.93 -16.94 13.88
C ASN A 25 4.87 -15.69 12.98
N PRO A 26 3.70 -15.32 12.45
CA PRO A 26 3.56 -14.09 11.70
C PRO A 26 3.64 -12.88 12.63
N ALA A 27 4.31 -11.82 12.18
CA ALA A 27 4.41 -10.57 12.92
C ALA A 27 4.00 -9.39 12.02
N LEU A 28 3.41 -8.37 12.63
CA LEU A 28 3.08 -7.11 11.98
C LEU A 28 3.88 -5.98 12.63
N PHE A 29 4.53 -5.18 11.80
CA PHE A 29 5.15 -3.93 12.19
C PHE A 29 4.32 -2.79 11.61
N ALA A 30 3.65 -2.03 12.47
CA ALA A 30 2.86 -0.87 12.08
C ALA A 30 3.69 0.40 12.31
N LEU A 31 3.94 1.14 11.23
CA LEU A 31 4.67 2.41 11.27
C LEU A 31 3.68 3.57 11.47
N GLU A 32 3.86 4.32 12.54
CA GLU A 32 3.27 5.65 12.67
C GLU A 32 4.26 6.68 12.11
N TYR A 33 3.91 7.25 10.96
CA TYR A 33 4.69 8.28 10.31
C TYR A 33 4.09 9.66 10.55
N THR A 34 4.92 10.70 10.45
CA THR A 34 4.51 12.08 10.66
C THR A 34 3.50 12.52 9.61
N LEU A 35 2.36 13.04 10.06
CA LEU A 35 1.29 13.49 9.18
C LEU A 35 1.48 14.94 8.75
N VAL A 36 0.74 15.37 7.72
CA VAL A 36 0.59 16.78 7.40
C VAL A 36 -0.40 17.43 8.40
N PRO A 37 -0.22 18.68 8.77
CA PRO A 37 0.78 19.65 8.31
C PRO A 37 2.11 19.64 9.10
N GLU A 38 2.33 18.71 10.04
CA GLU A 38 3.51 18.69 10.92
C GLU A 38 4.81 18.52 10.13
N ALA A 39 4.75 17.73 9.04
CA ALA A 39 5.86 17.60 8.12
C ALA A 39 5.37 17.39 6.67
N THR A 40 6.24 17.71 5.73
CA THR A 40 6.03 17.54 4.30
C THR A 40 6.97 16.48 3.74
N TYR A 41 6.79 16.09 2.48
CA TYR A 41 7.80 15.31 1.75
C TYR A 41 9.18 16.00 1.86
N PRO A 42 10.29 15.27 2.11
CA PRO A 42 10.42 13.81 2.06
C PRO A 42 10.35 13.09 3.44
N THR A 43 9.91 13.74 4.50
CA THR A 43 9.94 13.19 5.86
C THR A 43 9.30 11.80 5.92
N GLN A 44 8.09 11.64 5.40
CA GLN A 44 7.33 10.39 5.49
C GLN A 44 8.01 9.23 4.78
N ILE A 45 8.65 9.47 3.63
CA ILE A 45 9.39 8.41 2.92
C ILE A 45 10.68 8.04 3.65
N GLN A 46 11.33 9.00 4.32
CA GLN A 46 12.50 8.74 5.15
C GLN A 46 12.14 7.89 6.37
N GLU A 47 11.01 8.17 7.01
CA GLU A 47 10.47 7.37 8.11
C GLU A 47 10.09 5.96 7.65
N ALA A 48 9.44 5.83 6.48
CA ALA A 48 9.12 4.53 5.89
C ALA A 48 10.39 3.71 5.58
N LEU A 49 11.44 4.36 5.07
CA LEU A 49 12.73 3.73 4.84
C LEU A 49 13.40 3.29 6.15
N ALA A 50 13.34 4.12 7.20
CA ALA A 50 13.87 3.78 8.51
C ALA A 50 13.13 2.58 9.11
N GLY A 51 11.79 2.56 9.04
CA GLY A 51 10.96 1.43 9.44
C GLY A 51 11.29 0.15 8.68
N TYR A 52 11.45 0.24 7.36
CA TYR A 52 11.83 -0.91 6.54
C TYR A 52 13.23 -1.45 6.90
N LYS A 53 14.21 -0.57 7.11
CA LYS A 53 15.56 -0.97 7.57
C LYS A 53 15.53 -1.63 8.95
N TYR A 54 14.66 -1.15 9.85
CA TYR A 54 14.45 -1.81 11.14
C TYR A 54 13.91 -3.23 10.96
N VAL A 55 12.89 -3.43 10.13
CA VAL A 55 12.36 -4.78 9.84
C VAL A 55 13.45 -5.68 9.23
N LEU A 56 14.26 -5.15 8.30
CA LEU A 56 15.40 -5.88 7.72
C LEU A 56 16.46 -6.28 8.77
N SER A 57 16.57 -5.56 9.87
CA SER A 57 17.48 -5.95 10.96
C SER A 57 16.97 -7.16 11.77
N LEU A 58 15.66 -7.41 11.71
CA LEU A 58 15.01 -8.53 12.39
C LEU A 58 14.86 -9.77 11.49
N ILE A 59 14.77 -9.56 10.17
CA ILE A 59 14.49 -10.60 9.18
C ILE A 59 15.67 -10.67 8.21
N SER A 60 16.38 -11.80 8.19
CA SER A 60 17.55 -11.99 7.31
C SER A 60 17.17 -12.14 5.83
N ASP A 61 15.97 -12.66 5.54
CA ASP A 61 15.48 -12.90 4.19
C ASP A 61 14.38 -11.90 3.82
N PRO A 62 14.68 -10.88 3.00
CA PRO A 62 13.69 -9.88 2.60
C PRO A 62 12.55 -10.45 1.73
N SER A 63 12.73 -11.60 1.10
CA SER A 63 11.67 -12.25 0.32
C SER A 63 10.48 -12.68 1.17
N ARG A 64 10.66 -12.77 2.49
CA ARG A 64 9.61 -13.08 3.48
C ARG A 64 8.90 -11.83 4.03
N ILE A 65 9.34 -10.64 3.64
CA ILE A 65 8.72 -9.38 4.06
C ILE A 65 7.61 -9.03 3.08
N VAL A 66 6.42 -8.79 3.62
CA VAL A 66 5.30 -8.20 2.89
C VAL A 66 5.16 -6.76 3.35
N VAL A 67 5.23 -5.82 2.41
CA VAL A 67 4.93 -4.42 2.69
C VAL A 67 3.50 -4.10 2.31
N SER A 68 2.82 -3.29 3.13
CA SER A 68 1.44 -2.91 2.86
C SER A 68 1.14 -1.50 3.36
N GLY A 69 0.17 -0.87 2.72
CA GLY A 69 -0.39 0.41 3.14
C GLY A 69 -1.71 0.64 2.43
N ASP A 70 -2.55 1.47 3.05
CA ASP A 70 -3.80 1.93 2.47
C ASP A 70 -3.75 3.43 2.22
N SER A 71 -4.44 3.89 1.18
CA SER A 71 -4.58 5.32 0.88
C SER A 71 -3.22 6.04 0.75
N ALA A 72 -2.95 7.02 1.60
CA ALA A 72 -1.65 7.70 1.71
C ALA A 72 -0.52 6.74 2.14
N GLY A 73 -0.81 5.73 2.98
CA GLY A 73 0.15 4.68 3.32
C GLY A 73 0.55 3.86 2.10
N ALA A 74 -0.38 3.61 1.18
CA ALA A 74 -0.07 2.96 -0.09
C ALA A 74 0.83 3.84 -0.99
N THR A 75 0.64 5.17 -0.98
CA THR A 75 1.58 6.11 -1.62
C THR A 75 2.99 5.91 -1.08
N LEU A 76 3.13 5.84 0.25
CA LEU A 76 4.45 5.66 0.89
C LEU A 76 5.09 4.32 0.52
N ILE A 77 4.32 3.24 0.44
CA ILE A 77 4.84 1.93 -0.01
C ILE A 77 5.32 2.01 -1.46
N LEU A 78 4.54 2.57 -2.38
CA LEU A 78 4.92 2.73 -3.78
C LEU A 78 6.17 3.60 -3.93
N SER A 79 6.22 4.73 -3.21
CA SER A 79 7.37 5.64 -3.18
C SER A 79 8.61 4.97 -2.58
N LEU A 80 8.44 4.19 -1.51
CA LEU A 80 9.52 3.41 -0.87
C LEU A 80 10.13 2.41 -1.85
N MET A 81 9.32 1.68 -2.60
CA MET A 81 9.79 0.71 -3.60
C MET A 81 10.62 1.39 -4.68
N LEU A 82 10.13 2.51 -5.23
CA LEU A 82 10.89 3.31 -6.19
C LEU A 82 12.20 3.82 -5.55
N TYR A 83 12.13 4.35 -4.33
CA TYR A 83 13.32 4.90 -3.65
C TYR A 83 14.37 3.83 -3.39
N ILE A 84 14.00 2.67 -2.85
CA ILE A 84 14.92 1.57 -2.57
C ILE A 84 15.63 1.15 -3.86
N SER A 85 14.90 0.94 -4.94
CA SER A 85 15.43 0.45 -6.21
C SER A 85 16.33 1.45 -6.93
N GLY A 86 16.15 2.75 -6.71
CA GLY A 86 16.86 3.82 -7.42
C GLY A 86 17.99 4.48 -6.64
N TYR A 87 17.80 4.66 -5.33
CA TYR A 87 18.65 5.57 -4.54
C TYR A 87 19.24 4.96 -3.26
N SER A 88 18.84 3.74 -2.88
CA SER A 88 19.21 3.20 -1.59
C SER A 88 20.39 2.23 -1.67
N SER A 89 21.20 2.20 -0.61
CA SER A 89 22.25 1.17 -0.41
C SER A 89 21.68 -0.24 -0.18
N ILE A 90 20.37 -0.37 0.01
CA ILE A 90 19.67 -1.65 0.22
C ILE A 90 18.85 -2.07 -1.02
N LYS A 91 19.23 -1.61 -2.22
CA LYS A 91 18.52 -1.91 -3.47
C LYS A 91 18.33 -3.41 -3.76
N ASP A 92 19.23 -4.24 -3.27
CA ASP A 92 19.19 -5.70 -3.42
C ASP A 92 18.36 -6.40 -2.32
N LYS A 93 17.75 -5.61 -1.43
CA LYS A 93 16.91 -6.09 -0.32
C LYS A 93 15.45 -5.65 -0.49
N MET A 94 14.91 -5.89 -1.67
CA MET A 94 13.50 -5.62 -1.95
C MET A 94 12.60 -6.61 -1.17
N PRO A 95 11.41 -6.18 -0.69
CA PRO A 95 10.47 -7.10 -0.05
C PRO A 95 9.96 -8.16 -1.04
N GLY A 96 9.44 -9.27 -0.52
CA GLY A 96 8.88 -10.33 -1.36
C GLY A 96 7.60 -9.90 -2.06
N LEU A 97 6.69 -9.24 -1.37
CA LEU A 97 5.37 -8.88 -1.89
C LEU A 97 4.97 -7.47 -1.42
N ALA A 98 4.28 -6.73 -2.27
CA ALA A 98 3.58 -5.51 -1.88
C ALA A 98 2.06 -5.69 -1.99
N VAL A 99 1.35 -5.44 -0.90
CA VAL A 99 -0.13 -5.40 -0.84
C VAL A 99 -0.56 -3.95 -0.74
N VAL A 100 -1.22 -3.47 -1.78
CA VAL A 100 -1.51 -2.04 -2.00
C VAL A 100 -3.02 -1.85 -1.92
N ILE A 101 -3.49 -1.17 -0.87
CA ILE A 101 -4.91 -1.02 -0.59
C ILE A 101 -5.34 0.40 -0.98
N SER A 102 -6.30 0.51 -1.92
CA SER A 102 -6.89 1.79 -2.32
C SER A 102 -5.86 2.93 -2.49
N PRO A 103 -4.85 2.78 -3.36
CA PRO A 103 -3.70 3.66 -3.37
C PRO A 103 -4.03 5.08 -3.85
N TRP A 104 -3.60 6.07 -3.09
CA TRP A 104 -3.49 7.44 -3.59
C TRP A 104 -2.21 7.59 -4.42
N SER A 105 -2.18 6.94 -5.58
CA SER A 105 -0.97 6.80 -6.39
C SER A 105 -0.51 8.10 -7.04
N THR A 106 -1.44 9.02 -7.35
CA THR A 106 -1.18 10.33 -7.93
C THR A 106 -1.75 11.41 -7.03
N ILE A 107 -0.87 12.13 -6.34
CA ILE A 107 -1.26 13.05 -5.24
C ILE A 107 -2.18 14.17 -5.74
N LEU A 108 -1.81 14.87 -6.81
CA LEU A 108 -2.62 15.92 -7.43
C LEU A 108 -3.09 15.45 -8.81
N SER A 109 -4.19 14.72 -8.87
CA SER A 109 -4.76 14.22 -10.12
C SER A 109 -6.11 14.86 -10.43
N SER A 110 -6.32 15.24 -11.70
CA SER A 110 -7.63 15.65 -12.21
C SER A 110 -8.63 14.50 -12.31
N LYS A 111 -8.18 13.25 -12.25
CA LYS A 111 -9.02 12.05 -12.25
C LYS A 111 -9.65 11.78 -10.88
N ASN A 112 -9.08 12.33 -9.80
CA ASN A 112 -9.66 12.23 -8.47
C ASN A 112 -10.89 13.14 -8.39
N GLN A 113 -12.04 12.58 -8.73
CA GLN A 113 -13.35 13.28 -8.74
C GLN A 113 -14.29 12.62 -7.71
N ASN A 114 -15.13 13.45 -7.11
CA ASN A 114 -16.12 12.95 -6.17
C ASN A 114 -17.04 11.93 -6.84
N THR A 115 -17.29 10.83 -6.15
CA THR A 115 -18.31 9.85 -6.53
C THR A 115 -19.50 9.95 -5.56
N PRO A 116 -20.70 9.54 -5.94
CA PRO A 116 -21.85 9.58 -5.03
C PRO A 116 -21.71 8.67 -3.82
N SER A 117 -20.89 7.62 -3.93
CA SER A 117 -20.78 6.55 -2.95
C SER A 117 -19.61 6.76 -1.98
N ASP A 118 -18.50 7.32 -2.46
CA ASP A 118 -17.27 7.41 -1.66
C ASP A 118 -17.33 8.59 -0.67
N TYR A 119 -16.76 8.36 0.50
CA TYR A 119 -16.67 9.39 1.55
C TYR A 119 -15.49 10.36 1.34
N LEU A 120 -14.57 10.06 0.41
CA LEU A 120 -13.48 10.97 0.08
C LEU A 120 -13.99 12.17 -0.71
N ASN A 121 -13.41 13.34 -0.43
CA ASN A 121 -13.72 14.57 -1.12
C ASN A 121 -12.50 15.09 -1.89
N ALA A 122 -12.65 15.32 -3.19
CA ALA A 122 -11.57 15.72 -4.09
C ALA A 122 -10.91 17.06 -3.70
N GLU A 123 -11.66 18.01 -3.12
CA GLU A 123 -11.11 19.30 -2.68
C GLU A 123 -10.25 19.10 -1.44
N SER A 124 -10.71 18.31 -0.48
CA SER A 124 -9.94 17.95 0.71
C SER A 124 -8.66 17.19 0.34
N LEU A 125 -8.75 16.25 -0.60
CA LEU A 125 -7.58 15.53 -1.13
C LEU A 125 -6.58 16.47 -1.79
N ARG A 126 -7.06 17.47 -2.52
CA ARG A 126 -6.18 18.47 -3.14
C ARG A 126 -5.47 19.32 -2.09
N LEU A 127 -6.17 19.70 -1.01
CA LEU A 127 -5.57 20.40 0.13
C LEU A 127 -4.48 19.55 0.80
N TYR A 128 -4.82 18.33 1.21
CA TYR A 128 -3.87 17.43 1.88
C TYR A 128 -2.68 17.07 0.97
N GLY A 129 -2.94 16.83 -0.31
CA GLY A 129 -1.90 16.58 -1.30
C GLY A 129 -0.94 17.76 -1.43
N SER A 130 -1.45 18.99 -1.50
CA SER A 130 -0.62 20.19 -1.55
C SER A 130 0.22 20.38 -0.28
N GLN A 131 -0.35 20.07 0.88
CA GLN A 131 0.38 20.09 2.15
C GLN A 131 1.49 19.02 2.18
N TYR A 132 1.21 17.81 1.66
CA TYR A 132 2.20 16.74 1.58
C TYR A 132 3.37 17.08 0.66
N VAL A 133 3.08 17.60 -0.53
CA VAL A 133 4.11 18.05 -1.49
C VAL A 133 4.99 19.13 -0.86
N GLY A 134 4.39 20.08 -0.14
CA GLY A 134 5.10 21.21 0.44
C GLY A 134 5.54 22.22 -0.63
N LYS A 135 6.49 23.10 -0.25
CA LYS A 135 6.97 24.18 -1.12
C LYS A 135 8.18 23.78 -1.96
N ASP A 136 8.93 22.79 -1.51
CA ASP A 136 10.26 22.46 -2.04
C ASP A 136 10.25 21.26 -2.98
N ALA A 137 9.09 20.60 -3.16
CA ALA A 137 8.94 19.44 -4.02
C ALA A 137 7.94 19.69 -5.15
N SER A 138 8.01 18.86 -6.18
CA SER A 138 7.04 18.84 -7.27
C SER A 138 6.07 17.68 -7.12
N SER A 139 4.79 17.92 -7.36
CA SER A 139 3.77 16.86 -7.44
C SER A 139 4.00 15.89 -8.61
N ASP A 140 4.84 16.25 -9.58
CA ASP A 140 5.21 15.38 -10.70
C ASP A 140 6.44 14.50 -10.38
N ASN A 141 7.08 14.71 -9.22
CA ASN A 141 8.17 13.84 -8.78
C ASN A 141 7.63 12.42 -8.49
N PRO A 142 8.16 11.37 -9.13
CA PRO A 142 7.71 9.98 -8.91
C PRO A 142 7.81 9.50 -7.46
N LEU A 143 8.66 10.09 -6.65
CA LEU A 143 8.76 9.74 -5.23
C LEU A 143 7.70 10.46 -4.37
N VAL A 144 7.06 11.50 -4.91
CA VAL A 144 5.92 12.20 -4.31
C VAL A 144 4.60 11.58 -4.79
N SER A 145 4.51 11.38 -6.10
CA SER A 145 3.33 10.85 -6.82
C SER A 145 3.75 9.63 -7.66
N PRO A 146 3.79 8.43 -7.10
CA PRO A 146 4.27 7.24 -7.82
C PRO A 146 3.54 6.97 -9.13
N GLY A 147 2.26 7.30 -9.22
CA GLY A 147 1.49 7.22 -10.46
C GLY A 147 2.04 8.06 -11.62
N ARG A 148 2.85 9.10 -11.33
CA ARG A 148 3.55 9.94 -12.31
C ARG A 148 4.84 9.31 -12.85
N CYS A 149 5.28 8.19 -12.31
CA CYS A 149 6.47 7.50 -12.82
C CYS A 149 6.15 6.85 -14.16
N GLU A 150 6.72 7.41 -15.23
CA GLU A 150 6.59 6.88 -16.59
C GLU A 150 7.78 5.98 -16.97
N ASP A 151 8.84 5.95 -16.16
CA ASP A 151 9.98 5.05 -16.37
C ASP A 151 9.61 3.61 -16.00
N LEU A 152 9.20 2.84 -16.98
CA LEU A 152 8.86 1.43 -16.82
C LEU A 152 10.06 0.59 -16.38
N SER A 153 11.29 1.00 -16.70
CA SER A 153 12.50 0.32 -16.24
C SER A 153 12.72 0.51 -14.74
N TRP A 154 12.34 1.68 -14.22
CA TRP A 154 12.37 1.94 -12.78
C TRP A 154 11.34 1.08 -12.05
N TRP A 155 10.10 1.00 -12.54
CA TRP A 155 9.08 0.11 -12.00
C TRP A 155 9.50 -1.36 -12.03
N ARG A 156 10.18 -1.81 -13.10
CA ARG A 156 10.71 -3.20 -13.16
C ARG A 156 11.70 -3.44 -12.02
N ARG A 157 12.64 -2.54 -11.77
CA ARG A 157 13.59 -2.65 -10.66
C ARG A 157 12.92 -2.53 -9.29
N ALA A 158 11.84 -1.74 -9.18
CA ALA A 158 11.07 -1.52 -7.95
C ALA A 158 10.09 -2.65 -7.62
N SER A 159 9.87 -3.58 -8.53
CA SER A 159 8.90 -4.66 -8.32
C SER A 159 9.43 -5.70 -7.34
N PRO A 160 8.63 -6.08 -6.32
CA PRO A 160 8.96 -7.20 -5.42
C PRO A 160 9.08 -8.51 -6.18
N SER A 161 9.87 -9.45 -5.66
CA SER A 161 10.11 -10.75 -6.29
C SER A 161 8.83 -11.58 -6.48
N GLN A 162 7.87 -11.44 -5.56
CA GLN A 162 6.54 -12.08 -5.60
C GLN A 162 5.46 -11.10 -6.08
N GLY A 163 5.87 -9.92 -6.57
CA GLY A 163 5.05 -8.95 -7.27
C GLY A 163 4.15 -8.11 -6.37
N TRP A 164 3.04 -7.71 -6.96
CA TRP A 164 2.10 -6.74 -6.43
C TRP A 164 0.71 -7.35 -6.28
N TYR A 165 0.02 -6.97 -5.23
CA TYR A 165 -1.42 -7.20 -5.09
C TYR A 165 -2.11 -5.88 -4.80
N PHE A 166 -2.96 -5.44 -5.74
CA PHE A 166 -3.80 -4.24 -5.59
C PHE A 166 -5.21 -4.65 -5.19
N ILE A 167 -5.77 -3.97 -4.19
CA ILE A 167 -7.13 -4.19 -3.72
C ILE A 167 -7.80 -2.84 -3.47
N TYR A 168 -8.91 -2.55 -4.16
CA TYR A 168 -9.58 -1.26 -4.13
C TYR A 168 -11.07 -1.38 -4.47
N GLY A 169 -11.85 -0.36 -4.12
CA GLY A 169 -13.27 -0.29 -4.45
C GLY A 169 -13.51 0.26 -5.86
N ALA A 170 -14.52 -0.26 -6.55
CA ALA A 170 -14.87 0.23 -7.88
C ALA A 170 -15.46 1.65 -7.86
N GLU A 171 -16.07 2.03 -6.74
CA GLU A 171 -16.75 3.33 -6.55
C GLU A 171 -15.85 4.39 -5.86
N GLU A 172 -14.58 4.06 -5.58
CA GLU A 172 -13.70 5.00 -4.89
C GLU A 172 -13.11 6.07 -5.81
N VAL A 173 -12.82 7.24 -5.24
CA VAL A 173 -12.20 8.39 -5.92
C VAL A 173 -10.86 8.01 -6.57
N PHE A 174 -10.11 7.07 -6.00
CA PHE A 174 -8.79 6.67 -6.50
C PHE A 174 -8.80 5.54 -7.53
N ALA A 175 -9.94 4.90 -7.80
CA ALA A 175 -10.03 3.77 -8.72
C ALA A 175 -9.43 4.05 -10.12
N PRO A 176 -9.64 5.21 -10.76
CA PRO A 176 -9.05 5.48 -12.06
C PRO A 176 -7.52 5.48 -12.05
N GLU A 177 -6.90 6.08 -11.04
CA GLU A 177 -5.44 6.13 -10.91
C GLU A 177 -4.83 4.78 -10.48
N ALA A 178 -5.57 3.99 -9.68
CA ALA A 178 -5.17 2.63 -9.33
C ALA A 178 -5.13 1.73 -10.58
N LYS A 179 -6.16 1.80 -11.44
CA LYS A 179 -6.23 1.07 -12.71
C LYS A 179 -5.09 1.45 -13.66
N ASP A 180 -4.79 2.75 -13.78
CA ASP A 180 -3.68 3.22 -14.61
C ASP A 180 -2.34 2.65 -14.14
N LEU A 181 -2.08 2.69 -12.83
CA LEU A 181 -0.84 2.15 -12.27
C LEU A 181 -0.74 0.63 -12.47
N VAL A 182 -1.82 -0.10 -12.21
CA VAL A 182 -1.89 -1.55 -12.48
C VAL A 182 -1.62 -1.84 -13.96
N GLY A 183 -2.20 -1.04 -14.86
CA GLY A 183 -1.97 -1.15 -16.30
C GLY A 183 -0.51 -0.90 -16.70
N LYS A 184 0.18 0.05 -16.05
CA LYS A 184 1.63 0.28 -16.24
C LYS A 184 2.46 -0.91 -15.77
N LEU A 185 2.17 -1.44 -14.59
CA LEU A 185 2.91 -2.58 -14.03
C LEU A 185 2.71 -3.87 -14.85
N LYS A 186 1.53 -4.09 -15.40
CA LYS A 186 1.28 -5.22 -16.30
C LYS A 186 2.09 -5.15 -17.61
N LYS A 187 2.47 -3.94 -18.07
CA LYS A 187 3.29 -3.76 -19.28
C LYS A 187 4.77 -4.14 -19.10
N ILE A 188 5.23 -4.29 -17.89
CA ILE A 188 6.64 -4.62 -17.58
C ILE A 188 6.83 -6.06 -17.15
N ASP A 189 5.87 -6.93 -17.40
CA ASP A 189 5.84 -8.33 -16.99
C ASP A 189 5.99 -8.53 -15.47
N ALA A 190 5.65 -7.51 -14.68
CA ALA A 190 5.59 -7.67 -13.23
C ALA A 190 4.45 -8.61 -12.85
N LEU A 191 4.68 -9.45 -11.85
CA LEU A 191 3.62 -10.29 -11.29
C LEU A 191 2.61 -9.39 -10.56
N VAL A 192 1.50 -9.07 -11.23
CA VAL A 192 0.45 -8.21 -10.70
C VAL A 192 -0.85 -8.98 -10.62
N SER A 193 -1.51 -8.96 -9.48
CA SER A 193 -2.93 -9.27 -9.37
C SER A 193 -3.67 -8.09 -8.77
N GLU A 194 -4.93 -7.96 -9.15
CA GLU A 194 -5.81 -6.91 -8.66
C GLU A 194 -7.16 -7.49 -8.24
N HIS A 195 -7.78 -6.83 -7.27
CA HIS A 195 -9.14 -7.08 -6.84
C HIS A 195 -9.86 -5.74 -6.76
N GLU A 196 -10.63 -5.45 -7.78
CA GLU A 196 -11.58 -4.35 -7.78
C GLU A 196 -12.91 -4.87 -7.22
N GLU A 197 -13.36 -4.33 -6.09
CA GLU A 197 -14.60 -4.77 -5.45
C GLU A 197 -15.78 -3.94 -5.95
N PRO A 198 -16.75 -4.55 -6.68
CA PRO A 198 -17.89 -3.83 -7.20
C PRO A 198 -18.78 -3.24 -6.09
N GLY A 199 -19.24 -1.99 -6.30
CA GLY A 199 -20.14 -1.30 -5.35
C GLY A 199 -19.47 -0.88 -4.04
N TRP A 200 -18.15 -0.99 -3.93
CA TRP A 200 -17.42 -0.61 -2.71
C TRP A 200 -16.56 0.63 -2.90
N ILE A 201 -16.32 1.28 -1.77
CA ILE A 201 -15.72 2.60 -1.61
C ILE A 201 -14.26 2.48 -1.11
N HIS A 202 -13.63 3.62 -0.89
CA HIS A 202 -12.24 3.73 -0.46
C HIS A 202 -11.91 2.88 0.77
N ALA A 203 -10.77 2.19 0.72
CA ALA A 203 -10.24 1.34 1.78
C ALA A 203 -11.23 0.26 2.26
N TRP A 204 -12.06 -0.28 1.35
CA TRP A 204 -13.12 -1.22 1.69
C TRP A 204 -12.68 -2.43 2.56
N PRO A 205 -11.45 -2.98 2.47
CA PRO A 205 -11.01 -4.05 3.36
C PRO A 205 -10.99 -3.64 4.84
N VAL A 206 -10.75 -2.35 5.10
CA VAL A 206 -10.79 -1.75 6.44
C VAL A 206 -12.24 -1.39 6.80
N VAL A 207 -12.92 -0.71 5.88
CA VAL A 207 -14.27 -0.16 6.09
C VAL A 207 -15.30 -1.25 6.36
N LYS A 208 -15.21 -2.42 5.71
CA LYS A 208 -16.09 -3.56 5.96
C LYS A 208 -16.09 -4.04 7.42
N LEU A 209 -14.99 -3.90 8.13
CA LEU A 209 -14.93 -4.25 9.56
C LEU A 209 -15.92 -3.43 10.40
N PHE A 210 -16.25 -2.22 9.95
CA PHE A 210 -17.16 -1.32 10.67
C PHE A 210 -18.58 -1.32 10.11
N LEU A 211 -18.75 -1.56 8.81
CA LEU A 211 -20.05 -1.40 8.13
C LEU A 211 -20.82 -2.71 7.94
N CYS A 212 -20.17 -3.87 8.00
CA CYS A 212 -20.82 -5.15 7.82
C CYS A 212 -21.08 -5.84 9.16
N ASN A 213 -22.18 -6.60 9.25
CA ASN A 213 -22.60 -7.30 10.46
C ASN A 213 -22.11 -8.76 10.49
N LYS A 214 -22.02 -9.41 9.32
CA LYS A 214 -21.60 -10.81 9.22
C LYS A 214 -20.08 -10.90 9.19
N GLN A 215 -19.53 -11.78 10.00
CA GLN A 215 -18.07 -11.95 10.11
C GLN A 215 -17.40 -12.26 8.76
N GLU A 216 -18.01 -13.08 7.93
CA GLU A 216 -17.47 -13.41 6.60
C GLU A 216 -17.34 -12.18 5.70
N GLU A 217 -18.36 -11.31 5.72
CA GLU A 217 -18.35 -10.06 4.95
C GLU A 217 -17.33 -9.06 5.52
N ARG A 218 -17.29 -8.92 6.87
CA ARG A 218 -16.32 -8.05 7.56
C ARG A 218 -14.90 -8.39 7.20
N GLN A 219 -14.56 -9.65 7.09
CA GLN A 219 -13.20 -10.14 6.88
C GLN A 219 -12.87 -10.41 5.42
N SER A 220 -13.80 -10.23 4.47
CA SER A 220 -13.63 -10.66 3.08
C SER A 220 -12.39 -10.06 2.40
N GLY A 221 -12.11 -8.77 2.64
CA GLY A 221 -10.91 -8.11 2.12
C GLY A 221 -9.62 -8.67 2.68
N LEU A 222 -9.57 -8.85 4.00
CA LEU A 222 -8.42 -9.45 4.68
C LEU A 222 -8.18 -10.90 4.25
N ARG A 223 -9.24 -11.69 4.09
CA ARG A 223 -9.14 -13.07 3.58
C ARG A 223 -8.60 -13.10 2.15
N SER A 224 -9.00 -12.15 1.30
CA SER A 224 -8.45 -11.99 -0.05
C SER A 224 -6.94 -11.69 0.00
N MET A 225 -6.53 -10.77 0.87
CA MET A 225 -5.11 -10.43 1.06
C MET A 225 -4.30 -11.64 1.56
N VAL A 226 -4.78 -12.32 2.60
CA VAL A 226 -4.11 -13.51 3.16
C VAL A 226 -4.04 -14.66 2.16
N LYS A 227 -5.06 -14.85 1.33
CA LYS A 227 -5.03 -15.82 0.23
C LYS A 227 -3.87 -15.55 -0.72
N VAL A 228 -3.69 -14.31 -1.18
CA VAL A 228 -2.59 -13.94 -2.08
C VAL A 228 -1.23 -14.09 -1.38
N ILE A 229 -1.11 -13.64 -0.14
CA ILE A 229 0.12 -13.83 0.65
C ILE A 229 0.48 -15.31 0.74
N SER A 230 -0.49 -16.17 1.07
CA SER A 230 -0.25 -17.63 1.22
C SER A 230 0.12 -18.34 -0.09
N GLN A 231 -0.26 -17.77 -1.21
CA GLN A 231 0.10 -18.30 -2.53
C GLN A 231 1.50 -17.90 -2.97
N ARG A 232 2.03 -16.78 -2.44
CA ARG A 232 3.24 -16.14 -2.94
C ARG A 232 4.40 -16.12 -1.96
N ILE A 233 4.13 -16.09 -0.67
CA ILE A 233 5.14 -16.06 0.38
C ILE A 233 5.26 -17.44 1.01
N GLU A 234 6.45 -18.00 0.94
CA GLU A 234 6.72 -19.32 1.51
C GLU A 234 6.50 -19.32 3.02
N LYS A 235 5.83 -20.38 3.49
CA LYS A 235 5.73 -20.66 4.92
C LYS A 235 7.05 -21.20 5.41
N PRO A 236 7.50 -20.84 6.63
CA PRO A 236 8.65 -21.48 7.21
C PRO A 236 8.38 -22.99 7.30
N LYS A 237 9.35 -23.80 6.89
CA LYS A 237 9.28 -25.25 7.13
C LYS A 237 9.30 -25.42 8.64
N SER A 238 8.30 -26.13 9.18
CA SER A 238 8.32 -26.57 10.56
C SER A 238 9.60 -27.37 10.80
N ALA A 239 10.39 -26.90 11.77
CA ALA A 239 11.62 -27.59 12.19
C ALA A 239 11.28 -28.93 12.85
#